data_2881e44a636bbd2a9af347fa281ff603
#
_entry.id   2881e44a636bbd2a9af347fa281ff603
#
_cell.length_a   1.000
_cell.length_b   1.000
_cell.length_c   1.000
_cell.angle_alpha   90.00
_cell.angle_beta   90.00
_cell.angle_gamma   90.00
#
_symmetry.space_group_name_H-M   'P 1'
#
loop_
_entity.id
_entity.type
_entity.pdbx_description
1 polymer ?
#
loop_
_entity_poly.entity_id
_entity_poly.type
_entity_poly.pdbx_seq_one_letter_code
_entity_poly.pdbx_strand_id
1 'polypeptide(L)'
;HEQEAQGLMPDGAVIIAAITSCTNTSNPRNVIAAGLIARNARKLGMTRKPWVKSSLAPGSRVVRLYLDDAGLTEDLEALGFGIVGFACTTCNGMSGALDPEIQKEIIDRDLYTTAVLSGNRNFDGRIHPYAKQAFLASPPLVVAYAIAGTIRFDIEKDVLAVVDGKEIFLKDIWPLDEEIDAIVAKSVKPSQFNQIYIPMFEKKDTERSVSPLYDWRPQSTYIRRPPYWEGALAGERTMKGMRPLALLPDNITTDHLSPSNAIMLNSAAGEYLHKMGLPEEDFNSYATHRGDHLTAQRATFANPQLVNEMAIVDGQVKKGSLARVEPEGKVMRMWEAIETYM
;
A
#
# COMPACT_ATOMS: atom_id res chain seq x y z
N HIS A 1 -18.14 21.70 1.86
CA HIS A 1 -17.88 22.96 1.14
C HIS A 1 -17.25 24.06 2.01
N GLU A 2 -17.76 24.33 3.24
CA GLU A 2 -17.15 25.34 4.14
C GLU A 2 -15.75 24.90 4.63
N GLN A 3 -15.54 23.61 4.86
CA GLN A 3 -14.23 23.06 5.28
C GLN A 3 -13.20 23.11 4.15
N GLU A 4 -13.61 22.92 2.89
CA GLU A 4 -12.73 23.07 1.73
C GLU A 4 -12.28 24.52 1.52
N ALA A 5 -13.15 25.48 1.77
CA ALA A 5 -12.82 26.91 1.69
C ALA A 5 -11.77 27.34 2.73
N GLN A 6 -11.64 26.61 3.84
CA GLN A 6 -10.65 26.85 4.90
C GLN A 6 -9.38 26.01 4.73
N GLY A 7 -9.27 25.23 3.64
CA GLY A 7 -8.13 24.34 3.40
C GLY A 7 -8.05 23.13 4.32
N LEU A 8 -9.10 22.83 5.08
CA LEU A 8 -9.20 21.70 5.99
C LEU A 8 -9.70 20.45 5.25
N MET A 9 -9.20 19.28 5.65
CA MET A 9 -9.67 17.99 5.11
C MET A 9 -11.10 17.69 5.59
N PRO A 10 -11.98 17.17 4.70
CA PRO A 10 -13.29 16.72 5.11
C PRO A 10 -13.20 15.38 5.86
N ASP A 11 -14.19 15.11 6.72
CA ASP A 11 -14.40 13.76 7.23
C ASP A 11 -14.87 12.85 6.07
N GLY A 12 -14.28 11.66 5.96
CA GLY A 12 -14.43 10.81 4.76
C GLY A 12 -13.48 11.18 3.63
N ALA A 13 -12.41 11.95 3.91
CA ALA A 13 -11.39 12.31 2.93
C ALA A 13 -10.73 11.09 2.31
N VAL A 14 -10.51 11.14 0.99
CA VAL A 14 -9.67 10.19 0.27
C VAL A 14 -8.22 10.62 0.41
N ILE A 15 -7.44 9.90 1.21
CA ILE A 15 -6.01 10.20 1.40
C ILE A 15 -5.10 9.41 0.47
N ILE A 16 -5.60 8.29 -0.07
CA ILE A 16 -4.90 7.46 -1.06
C ILE A 16 -5.85 7.17 -2.21
N ALA A 17 -5.39 7.46 -3.42
CA ALA A 17 -6.04 7.08 -4.67
C ALA A 17 -5.02 6.34 -5.54
N ALA A 18 -5.18 5.04 -5.71
CA ALA A 18 -4.17 4.23 -6.37
C ALA A 18 -4.76 3.36 -7.50
N ILE A 19 -4.15 3.47 -8.67
CA ILE A 19 -4.36 2.53 -9.77
C ILE A 19 -3.31 1.43 -9.59
N THR A 20 -3.79 0.23 -9.23
CA THR A 20 -2.95 -0.90 -8.82
C THR A 20 -2.81 -1.93 -9.94
N SER A 21 -1.90 -2.90 -9.79
CA SER A 21 -1.56 -3.91 -10.80
C SER A 21 -2.56 -5.07 -10.93
N CYS A 22 -3.78 -4.93 -10.42
CA CYS A 22 -4.78 -6.00 -10.42
C CYS A 22 -5.51 -6.12 -11.77
N THR A 23 -6.45 -7.06 -11.85
CA THR A 23 -7.18 -7.44 -13.08
C THR A 23 -7.77 -6.24 -13.84
N ASN A 24 -8.33 -5.26 -13.13
CA ASN A 24 -8.89 -4.05 -13.75
C ASN A 24 -7.84 -3.19 -14.48
N THR A 25 -6.60 -3.19 -14.01
CA THR A 25 -5.49 -2.43 -14.60
C THR A 25 -4.80 -3.20 -15.72
N SER A 26 -4.98 -4.52 -15.80
CA SER A 26 -4.45 -5.33 -16.90
C SER A 26 -5.21 -5.12 -18.22
N ASN A 27 -6.43 -4.58 -18.16
CA ASN A 27 -7.18 -4.20 -19.34
C ASN A 27 -6.74 -2.79 -19.82
N PRO A 28 -6.11 -2.67 -20.99
CA PRO A 28 -5.65 -1.37 -21.51
C PRO A 28 -6.75 -0.32 -21.61
N ARG A 29 -7.97 -0.75 -21.88
CA ARG A 29 -9.14 0.10 -21.96
C ARG A 29 -9.39 0.90 -20.68
N ASN A 30 -9.23 0.26 -19.52
CA ASN A 30 -9.42 0.91 -18.22
C ASN A 30 -8.33 1.94 -17.91
N VAL A 31 -7.09 1.64 -18.23
CA VAL A 31 -5.97 2.56 -18.00
C VAL A 31 -6.00 3.74 -18.96
N ILE A 32 -6.33 3.51 -20.21
CA ILE A 32 -6.52 4.56 -21.21
C ILE A 32 -7.70 5.47 -20.79
N ALA A 33 -8.81 4.91 -20.33
CA ALA A 33 -9.93 5.68 -19.81
C ALA A 33 -9.52 6.56 -18.63
N ALA A 34 -8.72 6.05 -17.69
CA ALA A 34 -8.17 6.84 -16.58
C ALA A 34 -7.31 8.00 -17.08
N GLY A 35 -6.45 7.76 -18.06
CA GLY A 35 -5.64 8.81 -18.70
C GLY A 35 -6.48 9.88 -19.40
N LEU A 36 -7.59 9.48 -20.05
CA LEU A 36 -8.52 10.41 -20.68
C LEU A 36 -9.29 11.26 -19.67
N ILE A 37 -9.72 10.69 -18.55
CA ILE A 37 -10.30 11.45 -17.43
C ILE A 37 -9.30 12.51 -16.94
N ALA A 38 -8.05 12.13 -16.72
CA ALA A 38 -7.00 13.05 -16.29
C ALA A 38 -6.79 14.18 -17.32
N ARG A 39 -6.72 13.86 -18.59
CA ARG A 39 -6.59 14.84 -19.69
C ARG A 39 -7.78 15.80 -19.74
N ASN A 40 -8.99 15.27 -19.68
CA ASN A 40 -10.21 16.09 -19.72
C ASN A 40 -10.32 17.01 -18.50
N ALA A 41 -9.98 16.49 -17.32
CA ALA A 41 -9.93 17.28 -16.10
C ALA A 41 -8.91 18.42 -16.19
N ARG A 42 -7.68 18.15 -16.67
CA ARG A 42 -6.66 19.19 -16.87
C ARG A 42 -7.10 20.28 -17.84
N LYS A 43 -7.75 19.90 -18.94
CA LYS A 43 -8.29 20.87 -19.90
C LYS A 43 -9.31 21.84 -19.31
N LEU A 44 -10.02 21.40 -18.27
CA LEU A 44 -11.00 22.20 -17.52
C LEU A 44 -10.39 22.88 -16.30
N GLY A 45 -9.06 22.80 -16.08
CA GLY A 45 -8.37 23.43 -14.96
C GLY A 45 -8.52 22.69 -13.63
N MET A 46 -8.91 21.42 -13.65
CA MET A 46 -9.06 20.60 -12.45
C MET A 46 -7.76 19.91 -12.06
N THR A 47 -7.59 19.67 -10.77
CA THR A 47 -6.50 18.86 -10.22
C THR A 47 -7.00 18.00 -9.06
N ARG A 48 -6.18 17.08 -8.57
CA ARG A 48 -6.47 16.33 -7.36
C ARG A 48 -6.48 17.26 -6.13
N LYS A 49 -7.16 16.85 -5.09
CA LYS A 49 -7.09 17.56 -3.80
C LYS A 49 -5.70 17.41 -3.17
N PRO A 50 -5.21 18.42 -2.44
CA PRO A 50 -3.84 18.44 -1.91
C PRO A 50 -3.56 17.35 -0.87
N TRP A 51 -4.57 16.83 -0.19
CA TRP A 51 -4.42 15.74 0.78
C TRP A 51 -4.42 14.32 0.16
N VAL A 52 -4.69 14.21 -1.14
CA VAL A 52 -4.73 12.91 -1.83
C VAL A 52 -3.34 12.54 -2.30
N LYS A 53 -2.83 11.42 -1.83
CA LYS A 53 -1.64 10.76 -2.39
C LYS A 53 -2.08 9.80 -3.48
N SER A 54 -1.78 10.12 -4.72
CA SER A 54 -2.13 9.30 -5.88
C SER A 54 -0.91 8.55 -6.42
N SER A 55 -1.15 7.40 -7.03
CA SER A 55 -0.11 6.57 -7.63
C SER A 55 -0.65 5.65 -8.72
N LEU A 56 0.24 5.26 -9.63
CA LEU A 56 0.00 4.25 -10.64
C LEU A 56 1.09 3.17 -10.51
N ALA A 57 0.67 1.93 -10.30
CA ALA A 57 1.56 0.78 -10.21
C ALA A 57 1.06 -0.34 -11.13
N PRO A 58 1.37 -0.29 -12.43
CA PRO A 58 0.90 -1.29 -13.38
C PRO A 58 1.64 -2.62 -13.21
N GLY A 59 1.03 -3.71 -13.67
CA GLY A 59 1.61 -5.05 -13.63
C GLY A 59 2.78 -5.26 -14.61
N SER A 60 2.89 -4.43 -15.63
CA SER A 60 3.89 -4.55 -16.68
C SER A 60 4.38 -3.19 -17.18
N ARG A 61 5.64 -3.15 -17.57
CA ARG A 61 6.25 -1.98 -18.24
C ARG A 61 5.60 -1.63 -19.58
N VAL A 62 4.91 -2.56 -20.20
CA VAL A 62 4.14 -2.33 -21.43
C VAL A 62 3.10 -1.23 -21.24
N VAL A 63 2.50 -1.12 -20.06
CA VAL A 63 1.51 -0.07 -19.74
C VAL A 63 2.10 1.32 -19.93
N ARG A 64 3.34 1.54 -19.50
CA ARG A 64 4.03 2.80 -19.72
C ARG A 64 4.18 3.12 -21.21
N LEU A 65 4.59 2.13 -21.99
CA LEU A 65 4.80 2.32 -23.42
C LEU A 65 3.52 2.74 -24.16
N TYR A 66 2.39 2.08 -23.88
CA TYR A 66 1.16 2.47 -24.57
C TYR A 66 0.54 3.77 -24.01
N LEU A 67 0.76 4.11 -22.74
CA LEU A 67 0.37 5.43 -22.21
C LEU A 67 1.20 6.55 -22.83
N ASP A 68 2.49 6.35 -23.04
CA ASP A 68 3.37 7.29 -23.74
C ASP A 68 2.93 7.45 -25.20
N ASP A 69 2.68 6.35 -25.91
CA ASP A 69 2.17 6.37 -27.29
C ASP A 69 0.81 7.05 -27.41
N ALA A 70 -0.04 6.94 -26.41
CA ALA A 70 -1.34 7.61 -26.33
C ALA A 70 -1.24 9.09 -25.95
N GLY A 71 -0.07 9.55 -25.47
CA GLY A 71 0.13 10.92 -24.99
C GLY A 71 -0.58 11.21 -23.66
N LEU A 72 -0.82 10.20 -22.81
CA LEU A 72 -1.59 10.31 -21.56
C LEU A 72 -0.72 10.28 -20.30
N THR A 73 0.55 9.94 -20.40
CA THR A 73 1.46 9.85 -19.24
C THR A 73 1.56 11.18 -18.50
N GLU A 74 1.77 12.29 -19.21
CA GLU A 74 1.88 13.61 -18.62
C GLU A 74 0.60 14.03 -17.89
N ASP A 75 -0.57 13.71 -18.47
CA ASP A 75 -1.86 14.04 -17.85
C ASP A 75 -2.08 13.29 -16.54
N LEU A 76 -1.72 12.01 -16.50
CA LEU A 76 -1.77 11.19 -15.28
C LEU A 76 -0.77 11.71 -14.23
N GLU A 77 0.46 11.99 -14.63
CA GLU A 77 1.49 12.53 -13.72
C GLU A 77 1.10 13.89 -13.13
N ALA A 78 0.44 14.74 -13.89
CA ALA A 78 -0.04 16.03 -13.41
C ALA A 78 -1.08 15.91 -12.29
N LEU A 79 -1.84 14.83 -12.24
CA LEU A 79 -2.77 14.50 -11.15
C LEU A 79 -2.12 13.60 -10.09
N GLY A 80 -0.80 13.43 -10.13
CA GLY A 80 -0.02 12.63 -9.18
C GLY A 80 -0.05 11.13 -9.42
N PHE A 81 -0.63 10.66 -10.53
CA PHE A 81 -0.62 9.26 -10.94
C PHE A 81 0.63 8.90 -11.76
N GLY A 82 1.78 9.30 -11.27
CA GLY A 82 3.06 8.84 -11.81
C GLY A 82 3.28 7.34 -11.50
N ILE A 83 4.03 6.66 -12.37
CA ILE A 83 4.40 5.27 -12.16
C ILE A 83 5.43 5.20 -11.03
N VAL A 84 5.02 4.65 -9.88
CA VAL A 84 5.87 4.51 -8.68
C VAL A 84 6.55 3.15 -8.61
N GLY A 85 6.10 2.18 -9.39
CA GLY A 85 6.63 0.83 -9.43
C GLY A 85 5.77 -0.07 -10.31
N PHE A 86 6.19 -1.31 -10.44
CA PHE A 86 5.44 -2.34 -11.15
C PHE A 86 5.08 -3.47 -10.19
N ALA A 87 3.97 -4.16 -10.45
CA ALA A 87 3.40 -5.18 -9.58
C ALA A 87 2.72 -4.63 -8.31
N CYS A 88 2.45 -5.50 -7.33
CA CYS A 88 1.66 -5.17 -6.14
C CYS A 88 2.43 -4.26 -5.18
N THR A 89 2.10 -2.99 -5.18
CA THR A 89 2.67 -2.00 -4.27
C THR A 89 1.63 -1.53 -3.23
N THR A 90 0.76 -0.62 -3.59
CA THR A 90 -0.22 -0.02 -2.66
C THR A 90 -1.17 -1.04 -2.04
N CYS A 91 -1.60 -2.07 -2.77
CA CYS A 91 -2.45 -3.14 -2.24
C CYS A 91 -1.81 -3.90 -1.07
N ASN A 92 -0.50 -3.91 -0.98
CA ASN A 92 0.27 -4.52 0.11
C ASN A 92 0.77 -3.50 1.14
N GLY A 93 0.19 -2.29 1.17
CA GLY A 93 0.57 -1.25 2.11
C GLY A 93 1.87 -0.52 1.78
N MET A 94 2.38 -0.65 0.55
CA MET A 94 3.59 0.04 0.08
C MET A 94 3.28 1.42 -0.53
N SER A 95 2.28 2.12 0.00
CA SER A 95 1.92 3.48 -0.43
C SER A 95 2.91 4.55 0.05
N GLY A 96 3.77 4.20 0.98
CA GLY A 96 4.70 5.12 1.62
C GLY A 96 4.05 6.01 2.70
N ALA A 97 4.85 6.89 3.29
CA ALA A 97 4.36 7.83 4.29
C ALA A 97 3.45 8.91 3.69
N LEU A 98 2.50 9.38 4.47
CA LEU A 98 1.72 10.59 4.15
C LEU A 98 2.55 11.83 4.43
N ASP A 99 2.14 12.96 3.81
CA ASP A 99 2.68 14.27 4.19
C ASP A 99 2.48 14.51 5.70
N PRO A 100 3.51 14.97 6.43
CA PRO A 100 3.45 15.15 7.88
C PRO A 100 2.31 16.06 8.36
N GLU A 101 1.97 17.10 7.60
CA GLU A 101 0.88 18.01 7.94
C GLU A 101 -0.48 17.32 7.80
N ILE A 102 -0.65 16.52 6.75
CA ILE A 102 -1.85 15.71 6.54
C ILE A 102 -2.00 14.66 7.64
N GLN A 103 -0.92 13.96 7.97
CA GLN A 103 -0.90 12.99 9.05
C GLN A 103 -1.26 13.64 10.39
N LYS A 104 -0.71 14.80 10.67
CA LYS A 104 -1.01 15.56 11.89
C LYS A 104 -2.49 15.94 11.97
N GLU A 105 -3.07 16.46 10.89
CA GLU A 105 -4.47 16.83 10.84
C GLU A 105 -5.41 15.63 11.06
N ILE A 106 -5.08 14.47 10.49
CA ILE A 106 -5.85 13.23 10.69
C ILE A 106 -5.87 12.84 12.17
N ILE A 107 -4.71 12.91 12.83
CA ILE A 107 -4.58 12.54 14.25
C ILE A 107 -5.29 13.56 15.14
N ASP A 108 -5.00 14.84 14.97
CA ASP A 108 -5.51 15.92 15.84
C ASP A 108 -7.03 16.05 15.77
N ARG A 109 -7.63 15.77 14.63
CA ARG A 109 -9.08 15.87 14.40
C ARG A 109 -9.79 14.52 14.44
N ASP A 110 -9.09 13.42 14.68
CA ASP A 110 -9.61 12.05 14.62
C ASP A 110 -10.44 11.79 13.33
N LEU A 111 -9.92 12.20 12.20
CA LEU A 111 -10.63 12.14 10.93
C LEU A 111 -10.84 10.70 10.46
N TYR A 112 -12.03 10.44 9.93
CA TYR A 112 -12.31 9.23 9.18
C TYR A 112 -11.77 9.39 7.76
N THR A 113 -10.63 8.77 7.47
CA THR A 113 -9.97 8.84 6.17
C THR A 113 -10.04 7.51 5.45
N THR A 114 -9.98 7.56 4.12
CA THR A 114 -10.24 6.42 3.25
C THR A 114 -9.21 6.31 2.14
N ALA A 115 -9.18 5.15 1.51
CA ALA A 115 -8.43 4.88 0.29
C ALA A 115 -9.38 4.42 -0.82
N VAL A 116 -9.12 4.81 -2.06
CA VAL A 116 -9.82 4.33 -3.26
C VAL A 116 -8.81 3.68 -4.17
N LEU A 117 -9.03 2.42 -4.54
CA LEU A 117 -8.09 1.59 -5.26
C LEU A 117 -8.76 0.88 -6.43
N SER A 118 -7.99 0.58 -7.49
CA SER A 118 -8.46 -0.31 -8.57
C SER A 118 -8.23 -1.80 -8.29
N GLY A 119 -7.57 -2.16 -7.20
CA GLY A 119 -7.26 -3.53 -6.79
C GLY A 119 -7.96 -3.97 -5.52
N ASN A 120 -7.73 -5.21 -5.11
CA ASN A 120 -8.36 -5.80 -3.94
C ASN A 120 -7.98 -5.06 -2.64
N ARG A 121 -8.95 -4.98 -1.76
CA ARG A 121 -8.81 -4.66 -0.35
C ARG A 121 -9.16 -5.89 0.49
N ASN A 122 -8.51 -6.07 1.64
CA ASN A 122 -8.85 -7.16 2.56
C ASN A 122 -9.52 -6.64 3.83
N PHE A 123 -8.86 -5.75 4.56
CA PHE A 123 -9.38 -5.22 5.83
C PHE A 123 -8.78 -3.85 6.15
N ASP A 124 -9.30 -3.24 7.20
CA ASP A 124 -8.93 -1.91 7.64
C ASP A 124 -7.44 -1.82 7.98
N GLY A 125 -6.81 -0.72 7.59
CA GLY A 125 -5.41 -0.44 7.87
C GLY A 125 -4.41 -1.18 6.99
N ARG A 126 -4.82 -2.13 6.13
CA ARG A 126 -3.90 -2.86 5.25
C ARG A 126 -3.23 -1.95 4.21
N ILE A 127 -3.99 -1.04 3.63
CA ILE A 127 -3.49 -0.14 2.57
C ILE A 127 -2.58 0.94 3.16
N HIS A 128 -3.03 1.53 4.25
CA HIS A 128 -2.28 2.50 5.05
C HIS A 128 -2.83 2.52 6.47
N PRO A 129 -1.98 2.70 7.51
CA PRO A 129 -2.44 2.72 8.91
C PRO A 129 -3.50 3.76 9.22
N TYR A 130 -3.49 4.90 8.52
CA TYR A 130 -4.47 5.97 8.71
C TYR A 130 -5.72 5.84 7.84
N ALA A 131 -5.72 5.01 6.80
CA ALA A 131 -6.90 4.71 6.01
C ALA A 131 -7.79 3.71 6.75
N LYS A 132 -8.85 4.20 7.38
CA LYS A 132 -9.79 3.37 8.16
C LYS A 132 -10.63 2.47 7.28
N GLN A 133 -10.81 2.82 6.02
CA GLN A 133 -11.56 2.04 5.04
C GLN A 133 -10.96 2.18 3.64
N ALA A 134 -11.11 1.14 2.82
CA ALA A 134 -10.68 1.16 1.43
C ALA A 134 -11.82 0.71 0.51
N PHE A 135 -11.97 1.40 -0.61
CA PHE A 135 -13.01 1.15 -1.61
C PHE A 135 -12.39 0.72 -2.92
N LEU A 136 -13.01 -0.28 -3.55
CA LEU A 136 -12.64 -0.74 -4.88
C LEU A 136 -13.40 0.07 -5.94
N ALA A 137 -12.67 0.62 -6.90
CA ALA A 137 -13.23 1.35 -8.02
C ALA A 137 -12.44 1.06 -9.31
N SER A 138 -13.06 1.33 -10.46
CA SER A 138 -12.33 1.26 -11.73
C SER A 138 -11.23 2.33 -11.81
N PRO A 139 -10.15 2.13 -12.60
CA PRO A 139 -9.11 3.13 -12.77
C PRO A 139 -9.60 4.55 -13.09
N PRO A 140 -10.55 4.77 -14.02
CA PRO A 140 -11.10 6.11 -14.25
C PRO A 140 -11.81 6.69 -13.02
N LEU A 141 -12.55 5.89 -12.26
CA LEU A 141 -13.16 6.36 -11.02
C LEU A 141 -12.16 6.67 -9.93
N VAL A 142 -11.05 5.95 -9.84
CA VAL A 142 -9.96 6.28 -8.91
C VAL A 142 -9.44 7.70 -9.18
N VAL A 143 -9.25 8.07 -10.44
CA VAL A 143 -8.85 9.43 -10.82
C VAL A 143 -9.93 10.46 -10.43
N ALA A 144 -11.19 10.16 -10.68
CA ALA A 144 -12.30 11.03 -10.31
C ALA A 144 -12.39 11.26 -8.79
N TYR A 145 -12.21 10.23 -7.97
CA TYR A 145 -12.19 10.35 -6.51
C TYR A 145 -10.96 11.12 -5.98
N ALA A 146 -9.84 11.07 -6.68
CA ALA A 146 -8.68 11.92 -6.34
C ALA A 146 -9.00 13.41 -6.54
N ILE A 147 -9.77 13.73 -7.56
CA ILE A 147 -10.25 15.10 -7.83
C ILE A 147 -11.29 15.53 -6.79
N ALA A 148 -12.24 14.66 -6.48
CA ALA A 148 -13.26 14.91 -5.46
C ALA A 148 -12.67 15.03 -4.05
N GLY A 149 -11.70 14.19 -3.72
CA GLY A 149 -11.01 14.17 -2.44
C GLY A 149 -11.83 13.64 -1.25
N THR A 150 -13.03 13.17 -1.48
CA THR A 150 -13.94 12.62 -0.47
C THR A 150 -14.82 11.54 -1.04
N ILE A 151 -15.25 10.61 -0.19
CA ILE A 151 -16.26 9.61 -0.54
C ILE A 151 -17.69 10.06 -0.18
N ARG A 152 -17.84 11.21 0.50
CA ARG A 152 -19.13 11.72 0.98
C ARG A 152 -19.82 12.58 -0.05
N PHE A 153 -20.10 12.00 -1.21
CA PHE A 153 -20.90 12.63 -2.26
C PHE A 153 -21.37 11.57 -3.27
N ASP A 154 -22.43 11.89 -4.00
CA ASP A 154 -22.91 11.06 -5.11
C ASP A 154 -22.15 11.45 -6.39
N ILE A 155 -21.16 10.65 -6.79
CA ILE A 155 -20.27 10.96 -7.92
C ILE A 155 -21.01 11.08 -9.25
N GLU A 156 -22.19 10.48 -9.36
CA GLU A 156 -23.01 10.55 -10.59
C GLU A 156 -23.81 11.84 -10.68
N LYS A 157 -24.16 12.46 -9.55
CA LYS A 157 -25.10 13.57 -9.48
C LYS A 157 -24.51 14.86 -8.96
N ASP A 158 -23.58 14.76 -8.01
CA ASP A 158 -23.04 15.92 -7.32
C ASP A 158 -21.95 16.59 -8.15
N VAL A 159 -21.70 17.86 -7.82
CA VAL A 159 -20.61 18.64 -8.41
C VAL A 159 -19.27 18.04 -8.02
N LEU A 160 -18.45 17.65 -9.01
CA LEU A 160 -17.14 17.09 -8.79
C LEU A 160 -16.12 18.16 -8.38
N ALA A 161 -16.15 19.31 -9.03
CA ALA A 161 -15.34 20.48 -8.72
C ALA A 161 -15.97 21.75 -9.28
N VAL A 162 -15.56 22.90 -8.74
CA VAL A 162 -15.90 24.22 -9.27
C VAL A 162 -14.63 24.91 -9.71
N VAL A 163 -14.55 25.29 -11.00
CA VAL A 163 -13.41 25.98 -11.59
C VAL A 163 -13.92 27.27 -12.25
N ASP A 164 -13.35 28.41 -11.84
CA ASP A 164 -13.73 29.73 -12.33
C ASP A 164 -15.26 29.99 -12.25
N GLY A 165 -15.90 29.53 -11.15
CA GLY A 165 -17.33 29.67 -10.93
C GLY A 165 -18.21 28.70 -11.73
N LYS A 166 -17.63 27.83 -12.56
CA LYS A 166 -18.34 26.81 -13.32
C LYS A 166 -18.32 25.48 -12.56
N GLU A 167 -19.52 24.93 -12.36
CA GLU A 167 -19.68 23.58 -11.81
C GLU A 167 -19.35 22.52 -12.86
N ILE A 168 -18.50 21.56 -12.47
CA ILE A 168 -18.09 20.44 -13.33
C ILE A 168 -18.53 19.14 -12.68
N PHE A 169 -19.21 18.31 -13.47
CA PHE A 169 -19.71 17.01 -13.07
C PHE A 169 -18.86 15.89 -13.70
N LEU A 170 -18.95 14.69 -13.18
CA LEU A 170 -18.24 13.52 -13.73
C LEU A 170 -18.52 13.34 -15.23
N LYS A 171 -19.77 13.53 -15.68
CA LYS A 171 -20.16 13.43 -17.10
C LYS A 171 -19.39 14.38 -18.01
N ASP A 172 -18.90 15.50 -17.49
CA ASP A 172 -18.17 16.52 -18.28
C ASP A 172 -16.74 16.09 -18.60
N ILE A 173 -16.19 15.15 -17.86
CA ILE A 173 -14.82 14.63 -18.04
C ILE A 173 -14.78 13.15 -18.43
N TRP A 174 -15.92 12.46 -18.40
CA TRP A 174 -15.99 11.04 -18.76
C TRP A 174 -15.81 10.86 -20.28
N PRO A 175 -14.83 10.03 -20.72
CA PRO A 175 -14.59 9.83 -22.13
C PRO A 175 -15.69 8.98 -22.78
N LEU A 176 -15.91 9.18 -24.08
CA LEU A 176 -16.79 8.33 -24.87
C LEU A 176 -16.13 6.97 -25.13
N ASP A 177 -16.93 5.93 -25.23
CA ASP A 177 -16.44 4.57 -25.51
C ASP A 177 -15.68 4.50 -26.84
N GLU A 178 -16.18 5.19 -27.87
CA GLU A 178 -15.53 5.26 -29.17
C GLU A 178 -14.15 5.95 -29.12
N GLU A 179 -14.01 6.96 -28.28
CA GLU A 179 -12.73 7.64 -28.06
C GLU A 179 -11.72 6.70 -27.37
N ILE A 180 -12.15 5.97 -26.34
CA ILE A 180 -11.32 4.99 -25.66
C ILE A 180 -10.87 3.92 -26.65
N ASP A 181 -11.78 3.34 -27.41
CA ASP A 181 -11.50 2.27 -28.36
C ASP A 181 -10.54 2.72 -29.48
N ALA A 182 -10.70 3.93 -30.00
CA ALA A 182 -9.83 4.49 -31.01
C ALA A 182 -8.39 4.67 -30.49
N ILE A 183 -8.22 5.13 -29.26
CA ILE A 183 -6.90 5.30 -28.66
C ILE A 183 -6.25 3.95 -28.35
N VAL A 184 -7.02 2.98 -27.83
CA VAL A 184 -6.52 1.62 -27.60
C VAL A 184 -6.03 0.99 -28.90
N ALA A 185 -6.82 1.06 -29.98
CA ALA A 185 -6.44 0.51 -31.27
C ALA A 185 -5.17 1.14 -31.86
N LYS A 186 -4.95 2.43 -31.63
CA LYS A 186 -3.78 3.16 -32.11
C LYS A 186 -2.54 2.94 -31.25
N SER A 187 -2.70 2.82 -29.95
CA SER A 187 -1.60 2.97 -28.98
C SER A 187 -1.14 1.65 -28.37
N VAL A 188 -1.98 0.62 -28.33
CA VAL A 188 -1.61 -0.71 -27.79
C VAL A 188 -1.16 -1.60 -28.94
N LYS A 189 0.14 -1.93 -28.98
CA LYS A 189 0.77 -2.63 -30.12
C LYS A 189 1.52 -3.88 -29.67
N PRO A 190 1.51 -4.96 -30.43
CA PRO A 190 2.32 -6.16 -30.17
C PRO A 190 3.83 -5.88 -30.03
N SER A 191 4.34 -4.88 -30.77
CA SER A 191 5.75 -4.48 -30.71
C SER A 191 6.18 -4.03 -29.32
N GLN A 192 5.30 -3.41 -28.53
CA GLN A 192 5.56 -2.97 -27.15
C GLN A 192 5.80 -4.18 -26.22
N PHE A 193 5.04 -5.24 -26.39
CA PHE A 193 5.20 -6.48 -25.66
C PHE A 193 6.55 -7.14 -26.01
N ASN A 194 6.88 -7.21 -27.30
CA ASN A 194 8.15 -7.74 -27.78
C ASN A 194 9.35 -6.94 -27.22
N GLN A 195 9.23 -5.61 -27.22
CA GLN A 195 10.28 -4.74 -26.68
C GLN A 195 10.58 -4.99 -25.20
N ILE A 196 9.56 -5.31 -24.41
CA ILE A 196 9.73 -5.56 -22.96
C ILE A 196 10.13 -7.01 -22.69
N TYR A 197 9.46 -7.98 -23.33
CA TYR A 197 9.60 -9.37 -22.93
C TYR A 197 10.74 -10.10 -23.64
N ILE A 198 11.06 -9.81 -24.91
CA ILE A 198 12.14 -10.50 -25.60
C ILE A 198 13.49 -10.33 -24.87
N PRO A 199 13.91 -9.12 -24.45
CA PRO A 199 15.18 -8.96 -23.74
C PRO A 199 15.24 -9.66 -22.37
N MET A 200 14.07 -9.94 -21.78
CA MET A 200 14.01 -10.65 -20.49
C MET A 200 14.37 -12.14 -20.64
N PHE A 201 14.16 -12.70 -21.82
CA PHE A 201 14.46 -14.10 -22.12
C PHE A 201 15.78 -14.30 -22.88
N GLU A 202 16.39 -13.19 -23.36
CA GLU A 202 17.73 -13.23 -23.90
C GLU A 202 18.72 -13.55 -22.77
N LYS A 203 19.48 -14.64 -22.92
CA LYS A 203 20.57 -14.96 -21.99
C LYS A 203 21.65 -13.90 -22.13
N LYS A 204 21.69 -12.97 -21.17
CA LYS A 204 22.86 -12.13 -20.99
C LYS A 204 23.95 -13.01 -20.38
N ASP A 205 25.07 -13.14 -21.06
CA ASP A 205 26.33 -13.61 -20.47
C ASP A 205 26.79 -12.54 -19.47
N THR A 206 26.08 -12.45 -18.35
CA THR A 206 26.58 -11.72 -17.19
C THR A 206 27.65 -12.61 -16.58
N GLU A 207 28.83 -12.07 -16.33
CA GLU A 207 29.84 -12.69 -15.48
C GLU A 207 29.19 -13.04 -14.15
N ARG A 208 28.66 -14.25 -14.05
CA ARG A 208 28.16 -14.77 -12.79
C ARG A 208 29.36 -14.96 -11.89
N SER A 209 29.30 -14.41 -10.69
CA SER A 209 30.23 -14.82 -9.64
C SER A 209 30.38 -16.33 -9.66
N VAL A 210 31.62 -16.81 -9.76
CA VAL A 210 31.96 -18.24 -9.86
C VAL A 210 31.64 -18.99 -8.57
N SER A 211 31.32 -18.26 -7.48
CA SER A 211 30.95 -18.87 -6.21
C SER A 211 29.54 -19.46 -6.29
N PRO A 212 29.34 -20.76 -6.00
CA PRO A 212 28.02 -21.37 -5.90
C PRO A 212 27.26 -20.91 -4.65
N LEU A 213 27.91 -20.19 -3.75
CA LEU A 213 27.35 -19.72 -2.49
C LEU A 213 27.08 -18.23 -2.54
N TYR A 214 25.95 -17.83 -2.00
CA TYR A 214 25.61 -16.41 -1.83
C TYR A 214 26.52 -15.76 -0.76
N ASP A 215 27.01 -14.55 -1.05
CA ASP A 215 27.78 -13.74 -0.11
C ASP A 215 26.83 -13.06 0.90
N TRP A 216 26.61 -13.70 2.04
CA TRP A 216 25.73 -13.21 3.09
C TRP A 216 26.37 -12.04 3.84
N ARG A 217 25.61 -10.92 3.92
CA ARG A 217 26.04 -9.74 4.69
C ARG A 217 25.27 -9.65 5.99
N PRO A 218 25.94 -9.84 7.15
CA PRO A 218 25.27 -9.82 8.46
C PRO A 218 24.57 -8.50 8.80
N GLN A 219 25.00 -7.38 8.21
CA GLN A 219 24.45 -6.06 8.45
C GLN A 219 23.24 -5.73 7.55
N SER A 220 22.92 -6.56 6.57
CA SER A 220 21.81 -6.30 5.67
C SER A 220 20.48 -6.34 6.42
N THR A 221 19.64 -5.33 6.21
CA THR A 221 18.24 -5.30 6.65
C THR A 221 17.28 -5.73 5.52
N TYR A 222 17.83 -6.07 4.34
CA TYR A 222 17.06 -6.55 3.19
C TYR A 222 17.04 -8.06 3.09
N ILE A 223 18.20 -8.72 3.26
CA ILE A 223 18.33 -10.18 3.24
C ILE A 223 19.45 -10.64 4.16
N ARG A 224 19.17 -11.63 5.00
CA ARG A 224 20.13 -12.25 5.91
C ARG A 224 20.11 -13.77 5.79
N ARG A 225 21.25 -14.39 6.15
CA ARG A 225 21.27 -15.84 6.31
C ARG A 225 20.31 -16.25 7.42
N PRO A 226 19.32 -17.10 7.13
CA PRO A 226 18.36 -17.51 8.14
C PRO A 226 18.99 -18.45 9.18
N PRO A 227 18.62 -18.31 10.49
CA PRO A 227 19.25 -19.07 11.56
C PRO A 227 18.73 -20.49 11.71
N TYR A 228 17.64 -20.85 11.07
CA TYR A 228 16.96 -22.14 11.27
C TYR A 228 17.71 -23.34 10.67
N TRP A 229 18.71 -23.13 9.82
CA TRP A 229 19.56 -24.22 9.33
C TRP A 229 20.32 -24.90 10.44
N GLU A 230 20.96 -24.11 11.30
CA GLU A 230 21.69 -24.61 12.45
C GLU A 230 20.73 -25.28 13.46
N GLY A 231 19.55 -24.69 13.67
CA GLY A 231 18.51 -25.27 14.52
C GLY A 231 17.96 -26.61 14.01
N ALA A 232 17.79 -26.74 12.68
CA ALA A 232 17.35 -27.97 12.05
C ALA A 232 18.39 -29.10 12.19
N LEU A 233 19.67 -28.77 12.17
CA LEU A 233 20.77 -29.73 12.33
C LEU A 233 21.01 -30.14 13.80
N ALA A 234 20.52 -29.36 14.75
CA ALA A 234 20.71 -29.62 16.20
C ALA A 234 19.84 -30.73 16.78
N GLY A 235 18.97 -31.35 15.96
CA GLY A 235 18.08 -32.43 16.37
C GLY A 235 16.70 -32.00 16.89
N GLU A 236 15.88 -32.98 17.31
CA GLU A 236 14.53 -32.73 17.77
C GLU A 236 14.49 -31.96 19.10
N ARG A 237 13.69 -30.89 19.13
CA ARG A 237 13.33 -30.18 20.35
C ARG A 237 12.05 -30.79 20.92
N THR A 238 12.11 -31.26 22.16
CA THR A 238 10.91 -31.73 22.86
C THR A 238 10.04 -30.54 23.26
N MET A 239 8.81 -30.49 22.79
CA MET A 239 7.82 -29.49 23.15
C MET A 239 7.17 -29.87 24.49
N LYS A 240 7.84 -29.54 25.60
CA LYS A 240 7.30 -29.79 26.94
C LYS A 240 7.18 -28.46 27.71
N GLY A 241 6.14 -28.35 28.53
CA GLY A 241 5.92 -27.18 29.38
C GLY A 241 5.61 -25.90 28.60
N MET A 242 5.10 -26.01 27.37
CA MET A 242 4.76 -24.86 26.56
C MET A 242 3.61 -24.04 27.16
N ARG A 243 3.69 -22.73 26.95
CA ARG A 243 2.66 -21.78 27.36
C ARG A 243 2.02 -21.15 26.12
N PRO A 244 0.68 -20.91 26.11
CA PRO A 244 0.07 -20.21 25.00
C PRO A 244 0.55 -18.77 24.95
N LEU A 245 0.93 -18.29 23.77
CA LEU A 245 1.32 -16.91 23.52
C LEU A 245 0.11 -16.06 23.14
N ALA A 246 -0.82 -16.63 22.35
CA ALA A 246 -2.00 -15.96 21.86
C ALA A 246 -3.20 -16.91 21.77
N LEU A 247 -4.37 -16.38 22.10
CA LEU A 247 -5.68 -16.97 21.81
C LEU A 247 -6.41 -15.97 20.93
N LEU A 248 -6.59 -16.34 19.66
CA LEU A 248 -7.11 -15.42 18.66
C LEU A 248 -8.57 -15.77 18.33
N PRO A 249 -9.44 -14.77 18.12
CA PRO A 249 -10.82 -14.97 17.72
C PRO A 249 -10.95 -15.48 16.28
N ASP A 250 -12.18 -15.70 15.83
CA ASP A 250 -12.47 -16.01 14.45
C ASP A 250 -12.11 -14.88 13.49
N ASN A 251 -12.10 -15.19 12.18
CA ASN A 251 -11.80 -14.25 11.09
C ASN A 251 -10.38 -13.66 11.10
N ILE A 252 -9.42 -14.40 11.61
CA ILE A 252 -8.00 -14.05 11.50
C ILE A 252 -7.48 -14.37 10.09
N THR A 253 -6.76 -13.41 9.51
CA THR A 253 -6.08 -13.54 8.23
C THR A 253 -4.57 -13.57 8.39
N THR A 254 -3.85 -13.90 7.33
CA THR A 254 -2.39 -13.84 7.31
C THR A 254 -1.84 -12.45 7.62
N ASP A 255 -2.58 -11.39 7.29
CA ASP A 255 -2.18 -10.00 7.59
C ASP A 255 -2.23 -9.67 9.09
N HIS A 256 -3.07 -10.34 9.88
CA HIS A 256 -3.04 -10.23 11.33
C HIS A 256 -1.78 -10.88 11.91
N LEU A 257 -1.35 -11.98 11.31
CA LEU A 257 -0.23 -12.80 11.81
C LEU A 257 1.13 -12.27 11.32
N SER A 258 1.19 -11.81 10.07
CA SER A 258 2.40 -11.34 9.41
C SER A 258 2.07 -10.20 8.45
N PRO A 259 2.00 -8.96 8.93
CA PRO A 259 1.64 -7.81 8.11
C PRO A 259 2.67 -7.56 6.99
N SER A 260 2.21 -6.98 5.89
CA SER A 260 3.06 -6.57 4.76
C SER A 260 3.06 -5.06 4.51
N ASN A 261 2.28 -4.30 5.30
CA ASN A 261 2.14 -2.86 5.19
C ASN A 261 3.36 -2.07 5.68
N ALA A 262 3.24 -0.73 5.73
CA ALA A 262 4.29 0.16 6.18
C ALA A 262 4.76 -0.14 7.62
N ILE A 263 6.07 -0.05 7.83
CA ILE A 263 6.68 -0.19 9.16
C ILE A 263 6.65 1.15 9.87
N MET A 264 6.03 1.19 11.03
CA MET A 264 5.92 2.39 11.86
C MET A 264 7.12 2.48 12.81
N LEU A 265 7.61 3.70 13.08
CA LEU A 265 8.75 3.94 13.96
C LEU A 265 8.53 3.38 15.38
N ASN A 266 7.31 3.47 15.88
CA ASN A 266 6.93 2.98 17.22
C ASN A 266 6.61 1.47 17.27
N SER A 267 6.90 0.73 16.23
CA SER A 267 6.79 -0.73 16.20
C SER A 267 8.12 -1.39 16.60
N ALA A 268 8.07 -2.65 17.03
CA ALA A 268 9.30 -3.41 17.34
C ALA A 268 10.26 -3.49 16.14
N ALA A 269 9.72 -3.65 14.94
CA ALA A 269 10.52 -3.65 13.72
C ALA A 269 11.09 -2.26 13.41
N GLY A 270 10.31 -1.19 13.59
CA GLY A 270 10.77 0.18 13.38
C GLY A 270 11.90 0.56 14.33
N GLU A 271 11.77 0.23 15.61
CA GLU A 271 12.83 0.44 16.59
C GLU A 271 14.13 -0.32 16.24
N TYR A 272 13.98 -1.54 15.74
CA TYR A 272 15.12 -2.34 15.28
C TYR A 272 15.79 -1.70 14.04
N LEU A 273 15.03 -1.32 13.02
CA LEU A 273 15.58 -0.69 11.82
C LEU A 273 16.27 0.63 12.14
N HIS A 274 15.70 1.42 13.03
CA HIS A 274 16.33 2.66 13.52
C HIS A 274 17.68 2.38 14.20
N LYS A 275 17.77 1.35 15.07
CA LYS A 275 19.04 0.92 15.68
C LYS A 275 20.05 0.44 14.62
N MET A 276 19.60 -0.11 13.51
CA MET A 276 20.46 -0.50 12.38
C MET A 276 20.92 0.69 11.54
N GLY A 277 20.49 1.90 11.86
CA GLY A 277 20.89 3.13 11.18
C GLY A 277 20.04 3.52 9.98
N LEU A 278 18.87 2.89 9.79
CA LEU A 278 17.93 3.31 8.74
C LEU A 278 17.12 4.52 9.23
N PRO A 279 17.02 5.59 8.43
CA PRO A 279 16.06 6.67 8.70
C PRO A 279 14.63 6.18 8.44
N GLU A 280 13.64 6.82 9.07
CA GLU A 280 12.24 6.40 8.99
C GLU A 280 11.69 6.39 7.55
N GLU A 281 12.11 7.34 6.73
CA GLU A 281 11.73 7.42 5.31
C GLU A 281 12.16 6.20 4.49
N ASP A 282 13.17 5.45 4.95
CA ASP A 282 13.70 4.26 4.28
C ASP A 282 13.16 2.94 4.85
N PHE A 283 12.29 3.00 5.86
CA PHE A 283 11.73 1.78 6.45
C PHE A 283 10.88 0.98 5.47
N ASN A 284 10.19 1.67 4.54
CA ASN A 284 9.29 1.06 3.59
C ASN A 284 8.25 0.15 4.26
N SER A 285 8.11 -1.07 3.80
CA SER A 285 7.12 -2.01 4.32
C SER A 285 7.75 -3.29 4.86
N TYR A 286 6.99 -4.05 5.63
CA TYR A 286 7.40 -5.39 6.06
C TYR A 286 7.72 -6.31 4.88
N ALA A 287 7.00 -6.17 3.77
CA ALA A 287 7.28 -6.93 2.54
C ALA A 287 8.67 -6.64 1.97
N THR A 288 9.18 -5.42 2.11
CA THR A 288 10.53 -5.03 1.66
C THR A 288 11.63 -5.74 2.47
N HIS A 289 11.41 -5.93 3.76
CA HIS A 289 12.40 -6.51 4.68
C HIS A 289 12.12 -7.98 5.03
N ARG A 290 11.27 -8.68 4.29
CA ARG A 290 10.91 -10.08 4.57
C ARG A 290 12.09 -11.06 4.49
N GLY A 291 13.17 -10.68 3.82
CA GLY A 291 14.42 -11.46 3.75
C GLY A 291 15.35 -11.22 4.96
N ASP A 292 15.05 -10.25 5.80
CA ASP A 292 15.71 -10.05 7.10
C ASP A 292 14.88 -10.71 8.20
N HIS A 293 15.33 -11.86 8.69
CA HIS A 293 14.61 -12.61 9.71
C HIS A 293 14.44 -11.82 11.01
N LEU A 294 15.32 -10.87 11.33
CA LEU A 294 15.20 -10.04 12.53
C LEU A 294 14.06 -9.04 12.42
N THR A 295 13.82 -8.49 11.22
CA THR A 295 12.61 -7.71 10.95
C THR A 295 11.38 -8.60 10.92
N ALA A 296 11.44 -9.74 10.24
CA ALA A 296 10.32 -10.66 10.11
C ALA A 296 9.82 -11.21 11.46
N GLN A 297 10.72 -11.54 12.37
CA GLN A 297 10.36 -11.96 13.74
C GLN A 297 9.58 -10.88 14.49
N ARG A 298 9.99 -9.63 14.34
CA ARG A 298 9.34 -8.48 14.98
C ARG A 298 8.03 -8.11 14.32
N ALA A 299 7.84 -8.49 13.05
CA ALA A 299 6.58 -8.34 12.31
C ALA A 299 5.53 -9.35 12.76
N THR A 300 5.93 -10.49 13.29
CA THR A 300 5.00 -11.56 13.70
C THR A 300 4.03 -11.03 14.76
N PHE A 301 2.74 -11.11 14.46
CA PHE A 301 1.65 -10.56 15.27
C PHE A 301 1.72 -9.05 15.54
N ALA A 302 2.46 -8.28 14.73
CA ALA A 302 2.66 -6.85 14.95
C ALA A 302 1.47 -5.96 14.54
N ASN A 303 0.40 -6.55 13.98
CA ASN A 303 -0.76 -5.78 13.53
C ASN A 303 -1.45 -5.09 14.72
N PRO A 304 -1.59 -3.74 14.70
CA PRO A 304 -2.26 -3.02 15.79
C PRO A 304 -3.76 -3.30 15.91
N GLN A 305 -4.37 -3.96 14.93
CA GLN A 305 -5.76 -4.39 14.96
C GLN A 305 -5.94 -5.79 15.55
N LEU A 306 -4.84 -6.49 15.87
CA LEU A 306 -4.90 -7.82 16.46
C LEU A 306 -5.64 -7.78 17.81
N VAL A 307 -6.49 -8.78 18.03
CA VAL A 307 -7.12 -9.03 19.33
C VAL A 307 -6.59 -10.34 19.86
N ASN A 308 -5.79 -10.30 20.92
CA ASN A 308 -5.39 -11.48 21.67
C ASN A 308 -6.27 -11.57 22.92
N GLU A 309 -7.15 -12.55 22.99
CA GLU A 309 -8.10 -12.70 24.11
C GLU A 309 -7.43 -12.90 25.47
N MET A 310 -6.13 -13.23 25.48
CA MET A 310 -5.30 -13.30 26.70
C MET A 310 -4.79 -11.94 27.17
N ALA A 311 -4.83 -10.90 26.34
CA ALA A 311 -4.32 -9.56 26.64
C ALA A 311 -5.37 -8.75 27.42
N ILE A 312 -5.65 -9.15 28.64
CA ILE A 312 -6.61 -8.50 29.54
C ILE A 312 -5.88 -7.48 30.43
N VAL A 313 -6.34 -6.23 30.36
CA VAL A 313 -5.87 -5.12 31.23
C VAL A 313 -7.12 -4.47 31.83
N ASP A 314 -7.13 -4.31 33.13
CA ASP A 314 -8.27 -3.76 33.89
C ASP A 314 -9.62 -4.47 33.57
N GLY A 315 -9.56 -5.80 33.43
CA GLY A 315 -10.73 -6.63 33.17
C GLY A 315 -11.27 -6.57 31.73
N GLN A 316 -10.56 -5.89 30.81
CA GLN A 316 -10.95 -5.76 29.41
C GLN A 316 -9.85 -6.28 28.48
N VAL A 317 -10.25 -6.99 27.41
CA VAL A 317 -9.35 -7.38 26.34
C VAL A 317 -8.90 -6.13 25.60
N LYS A 318 -7.58 -5.91 25.50
CA LYS A 318 -7.01 -4.78 24.78
C LYS A 318 -6.63 -5.18 23.36
N LYS A 319 -6.98 -4.30 22.43
CA LYS A 319 -6.60 -4.40 21.02
C LYS A 319 -5.15 -3.98 20.81
N GLY A 320 -4.46 -4.62 19.89
CA GLY A 320 -3.08 -4.34 19.54
C GLY A 320 -2.22 -5.59 19.57
N SER A 321 -0.94 -5.41 19.25
CA SER A 321 0.08 -6.47 19.29
C SER A 321 0.51 -6.74 20.74
N LEU A 322 -0.35 -7.37 21.52
CA LEU A 322 -0.15 -7.60 22.97
C LEU A 322 -0.24 -9.09 23.29
N ALA A 323 0.54 -9.50 24.30
CA ALA A 323 0.49 -10.83 24.88
C ALA A 323 0.62 -10.76 26.41
N ARG A 324 0.10 -11.80 27.09
CA ARG A 324 0.27 -11.97 28.53
C ARG A 324 1.36 -13.00 28.80
N VAL A 325 2.36 -12.59 29.56
CA VAL A 325 3.46 -13.49 29.99
C VAL A 325 3.09 -14.17 31.29
N GLU A 326 3.15 -15.49 31.31
CA GLU A 326 2.88 -16.32 32.48
C GLU A 326 4.22 -16.82 33.09
N PRO A 327 4.32 -17.03 34.41
CA PRO A 327 3.24 -17.03 35.41
C PRO A 327 2.88 -15.66 35.99
N GLU A 328 3.61 -14.61 35.65
CA GLU A 328 3.48 -13.26 36.26
C GLU A 328 2.16 -12.56 35.85
N GLY A 329 1.51 -13.02 34.77
CA GLY A 329 0.29 -12.42 34.23
C GLY A 329 0.48 -11.01 33.63
N LYS A 330 1.72 -10.61 33.34
CA LYS A 330 2.05 -9.30 32.80
C LYS A 330 1.71 -9.19 31.32
N VAL A 331 0.90 -8.21 30.95
CA VAL A 331 0.60 -7.89 29.56
C VAL A 331 1.68 -6.93 29.03
N MET A 332 2.23 -7.27 27.87
CA MET A 332 3.27 -6.50 27.20
C MET A 332 3.13 -6.63 25.68
N ARG A 333 3.93 -5.89 24.92
CA ARG A 333 4.00 -6.01 23.46
C ARG A 333 4.40 -7.44 23.08
N MET A 334 3.79 -7.96 22.03
CA MET A 334 3.97 -9.37 21.59
C MET A 334 5.44 -9.75 21.39
N TRP A 335 6.24 -8.87 20.78
CA TRP A 335 7.66 -9.12 20.58
C TRP A 335 8.42 -9.26 21.91
N GLU A 336 8.13 -8.40 22.88
CA GLU A 336 8.76 -8.44 24.21
C GLU A 336 8.37 -9.71 24.97
N ALA A 337 7.13 -10.18 24.82
CA ALA A 337 6.68 -11.44 25.36
C ALA A 337 7.43 -12.63 24.74
N ILE A 338 7.63 -12.61 23.42
CA ILE A 338 8.43 -13.62 22.71
C ILE A 338 9.87 -13.64 23.24
N GLU A 339 10.51 -12.48 23.35
CA GLU A 339 11.87 -12.38 23.92
C GLU A 339 11.95 -12.90 25.37
N THR A 340 10.91 -12.70 26.16
CA THR A 340 10.86 -13.18 27.54
C THR A 340 10.79 -14.72 27.62
N TYR A 341 10.16 -15.37 26.65
CA TYR A 341 10.05 -16.82 26.60
C TYR A 341 11.22 -17.53 25.90
N MET A 342 12.07 -16.80 25.15
CA MET A 342 13.24 -17.33 24.44
C MET A 342 14.48 -17.41 25.31
#